data_46a3e945089a81e90bfe2a3b566d49fd
#
_entry.id   46a3e945089a81e90bfe2a3b566d49fd
#
_cell.length_a   1.000
_cell.length_b   1.000
_cell.length_c   1.000
_cell.angle_alpha   90.00
_cell.angle_beta   90.00
_cell.angle_gamma   90.00
#
_symmetry.space_group_name_H-M   'P 1'
#
loop_
_entity.id
_entity.type
_entity.pdbx_description
1 polymer ?
#
loop_
_entity_poly.entity_id
_entity_poly.type
_entity_poly.pdbx_seq_one_letter_code
_entity_poly.pdbx_strand_id
1 'polypeptide(L)'
;MSREYLEDAMQEISDEYLEEAIEWKPAEARVIAKRQKTRKDETFGKAHARKGVRIWRVAVALVTAAALIATAVFGIGGFRFGRRSSVLKAFAINEAEYPKASPYPDPAKFGFLDSKENQEAFSEAFAPWRAEQKNRWSQASAIGDGLDGFWQQSISAFLKGAREENRVYSPVNVYMALAMLAEITDGDSRQQVIDLLGVKSVEELREQATAVWTANYMNDGVNTSILGSSLWLRNDMEYKKPVLETLANTYYASSYRGEMGSEKMNQAFQTWLNEQTGGLLEDYVEGETLSEETILALASTIYYQAKWTNEFFDKKNETGVFHSPAGDVQCEFMYEYMDLGGTYYWGEKFGAVEKRLDNSHSMWFILPDEGVSVDELLQEAEVMDFFTADRWENQKAMNIHFYLPKFDVSSKMDLREGLKTLGVTDVFDGSLADFSTVTDLKGMCLSKANHAARVTVDEEGVTAVAYTVMEVDGARPSQEEEIEFRLDRPFLFAIMGTGDVPLFVGVVNQP
;
A
#
# COMPACT_ATOMS: atom_id res chain seq x y z
N MET A 1 13.38 5.71 -19.59
CA MET A 1 14.71 6.32 -19.21
C MET A 1 15.80 5.29 -19.46
N SER A 2 16.97 5.64 -20.02
CA SER A 2 18.01 4.64 -20.23
C SER A 2 18.61 4.22 -18.88
N ARG A 3 18.97 2.95 -18.74
CA ARG A 3 19.58 2.36 -17.54
C ARG A 3 20.80 3.15 -17.02
N GLU A 4 21.60 3.69 -17.93
CA GLU A 4 22.76 4.54 -17.62
C GLU A 4 22.34 5.87 -16.93
N TYR A 5 21.22 6.45 -17.31
CA TYR A 5 20.75 7.72 -16.72
C TYR A 5 20.25 7.54 -15.29
N LEU A 6 19.66 6.38 -14.96
CA LEU A 6 19.22 6.03 -13.60
C LEU A 6 20.39 5.66 -12.69
N GLU A 7 21.38 4.95 -13.21
CA GLU A 7 22.61 4.62 -12.47
C GLU A 7 23.45 5.88 -12.19
N ASP A 8 23.54 6.83 -13.12
CA ASP A 8 24.21 8.12 -12.94
C ASP A 8 23.44 9.04 -11.97
N ALA A 9 22.11 9.14 -12.10
CA ALA A 9 21.29 9.95 -11.20
C ALA A 9 21.32 9.43 -9.76
N MET A 10 21.34 8.11 -9.53
CA MET A 10 21.47 7.52 -8.20
C MET A 10 22.89 7.69 -7.62
N GLN A 11 23.92 7.77 -8.45
CA GLN A 11 25.28 8.02 -8.03
C GLN A 11 25.50 9.50 -7.72
N GLU A 12 24.94 10.42 -8.51
CA GLU A 12 24.97 11.86 -8.25
C GLU A 12 24.20 12.24 -6.97
N ILE A 13 22.99 11.69 -6.75
CA ILE A 13 22.21 11.97 -5.55
C ILE A 13 22.96 11.51 -4.28
N SER A 14 23.68 10.38 -4.31
CA SER A 14 24.41 9.90 -3.13
C SER A 14 25.64 10.74 -2.78
N ASP A 15 26.31 11.30 -3.78
CA ASP A 15 27.55 12.04 -3.59
C ASP A 15 27.27 13.55 -3.32
N GLU A 16 26.24 14.13 -3.94
CA GLU A 16 25.84 15.53 -3.75
C GLU A 16 25.26 15.76 -2.34
N TYR A 17 24.44 14.86 -1.83
CA TYR A 17 23.93 14.93 -0.44
C TYR A 17 25.04 14.74 0.62
N LEU A 18 26.07 13.99 0.32
CA LEU A 18 27.22 13.82 1.21
C LEU A 18 28.12 15.05 1.21
N GLU A 19 28.32 15.72 0.07
CA GLU A 19 29.15 16.94 -0.02
C GLU A 19 28.46 18.16 0.61
N GLU A 20 27.15 18.36 0.42
CA GLU A 20 26.39 19.45 1.07
C GLU A 20 26.33 19.30 2.59
N ALA A 21 26.22 18.08 3.12
CA ALA A 21 26.27 17.83 4.56
C ALA A 21 27.66 18.15 5.17
N ILE A 22 28.74 18.11 4.40
CA ILE A 22 30.12 18.38 4.82
C ILE A 22 30.41 19.90 4.89
N GLU A 23 29.74 20.73 4.09
CA GLU A 23 29.97 22.21 4.07
C GLU A 23 29.19 23.01 5.13
N TRP A 24 28.28 22.40 5.88
CA TRP A 24 27.43 23.09 6.85
C TRP A 24 28.20 23.57 8.08
N LYS A 25 28.24 24.91 8.32
CA LYS A 25 28.94 25.53 9.47
C LYS A 25 27.98 25.93 10.59
N PRO A 26 28.25 25.56 11.87
CA PRO A 26 27.30 25.69 12.99
C PRO A 26 27.10 27.13 13.55
N ALA A 27 27.38 28.18 12.82
CA ALA A 27 27.37 29.55 13.38
C ALA A 27 25.98 30.14 13.64
N GLU A 28 24.93 29.66 12.97
CA GLU A 28 23.57 30.26 13.07
C GLU A 28 22.69 29.66 14.16
N ALA A 29 22.97 28.46 14.63
CA ALA A 29 22.19 27.79 15.70
C ALA A 29 22.28 28.49 17.06
N ARG A 30 23.29 29.36 17.30
CA ARG A 30 23.45 30.10 18.58
C ARG A 30 22.52 31.29 18.74
N VAL A 31 21.90 31.81 17.69
CA VAL A 31 21.03 32.99 17.75
C VAL A 31 19.60 32.62 18.17
N ILE A 32 19.13 31.44 17.83
CA ILE A 32 17.75 31.00 18.12
C ILE A 32 17.59 30.57 19.59
N ALA A 33 18.59 29.93 20.19
CA ALA A 33 18.57 29.50 21.58
C ALA A 33 18.59 30.67 22.58
N LYS A 34 19.07 31.87 22.19
CA LYS A 34 19.08 33.07 23.05
C LYS A 34 17.74 33.82 23.06
N ARG A 35 16.86 33.63 22.09
CA ARG A 35 15.53 34.29 22.02
C ARG A 35 14.44 33.57 22.81
N GLN A 36 14.60 32.31 23.14
CA GLN A 36 13.59 31.56 23.91
C GLN A 36 13.76 31.69 25.45
N LYS A 37 14.88 32.22 25.96
CA LYS A 37 15.16 32.33 27.42
C LYS A 37 14.66 33.62 28.06
N THR A 38 14.13 34.59 27.30
CA THR A 38 13.70 35.91 27.79
C THR A 38 12.18 36.15 27.84
N ARG A 39 11.38 35.06 27.76
CA ARG A 39 9.90 35.19 27.76
C ARG A 39 9.20 34.33 28.82
N LYS A 40 9.83 34.14 29.97
CA LYS A 40 9.19 33.55 31.16
C LYS A 40 9.49 34.45 32.37
N ASP A 41 8.76 35.53 32.53
CA ASP A 41 8.44 36.16 33.79
C ASP A 41 7.54 37.37 33.50
N GLU A 42 6.24 37.15 33.54
CA GLU A 42 5.29 38.18 33.94
C GLU A 42 3.98 37.54 34.41
N THR A 43 3.68 37.83 35.61
CA THR A 43 2.57 37.46 36.47
C THR A 43 1.18 37.82 35.90
N PHE A 44 0.17 36.98 36.10
CA PHE A 44 -1.21 37.41 36.26
C PHE A 44 -1.99 36.58 37.29
N GLY A 45 -2.79 37.29 38.02
CA GLY A 45 -3.39 37.00 39.32
C GLY A 45 -4.51 35.97 39.35
N LYS A 46 -4.75 35.53 40.56
CA LYS A 46 -5.80 34.61 41.00
C LYS A 46 -7.19 35.25 40.95
N ALA A 47 -8.17 34.63 40.31
CA ALA A 47 -9.56 34.56 40.81
C ALA A 47 -10.44 33.63 39.95
N HIS A 48 -11.19 32.76 40.63
CA HIS A 48 -12.39 32.02 40.21
C HIS A 48 -12.24 30.82 39.24
N ALA A 49 -11.94 29.67 39.81
CA ALA A 49 -12.24 28.38 39.16
C ALA A 49 -12.59 27.30 40.20
N ARG A 50 -13.86 27.01 40.39
CA ARG A 50 -14.32 25.87 41.20
C ARG A 50 -15.46 25.04 40.57
N LYS A 51 -15.66 25.02 39.25
CA LYS A 51 -16.61 24.09 38.60
C LYS A 51 -16.11 23.40 37.29
N GLY A 52 -14.98 23.79 36.71
CA GLY A 52 -14.45 23.23 35.46
C GLY A 52 -13.55 21.97 35.60
N VAL A 53 -13.08 21.69 36.82
CA VAL A 53 -12.01 20.70 37.06
C VAL A 53 -12.49 19.22 36.94
N ARG A 54 -13.80 18.96 37.10
CA ARG A 54 -14.33 17.57 37.00
C ARG A 54 -14.54 17.12 35.56
N ILE A 55 -14.95 18.01 34.68
CA ILE A 55 -15.18 17.67 33.26
C ILE A 55 -13.84 17.51 32.54
N TRP A 56 -12.85 18.34 32.86
CA TRP A 56 -11.51 18.27 32.28
C TRP A 56 -10.75 16.99 32.69
N ARG A 57 -10.94 16.52 33.94
CA ARG A 57 -10.33 15.26 34.41
C ARG A 57 -10.93 14.01 33.75
N VAL A 58 -12.18 14.03 33.34
CA VAL A 58 -12.83 12.94 32.62
C VAL A 58 -12.40 12.96 31.13
N ALA A 59 -12.29 14.14 30.51
CA ALA A 59 -11.80 14.27 29.14
C ALA A 59 -10.32 13.88 29.01
N VAL A 60 -9.46 14.30 29.95
CA VAL A 60 -8.04 13.91 29.99
C VAL A 60 -7.90 12.41 30.31
N ALA A 61 -8.77 11.83 31.16
CA ALA A 61 -8.75 10.39 31.42
C ALA A 61 -9.23 9.54 30.22
N LEU A 62 -10.15 10.06 29.40
CA LEU A 62 -10.58 9.39 28.17
C LEU A 62 -9.53 9.51 27.05
N VAL A 63 -8.88 10.66 26.91
CA VAL A 63 -7.78 10.84 25.95
C VAL A 63 -6.54 10.02 26.36
N THR A 64 -6.20 9.96 27.66
CA THR A 64 -5.11 9.09 28.13
C THR A 64 -5.48 7.61 28.10
N ALA A 65 -6.75 7.22 28.24
CA ALA A 65 -7.19 5.83 28.03
C ALA A 65 -7.18 5.45 26.55
N ALA A 66 -7.59 6.35 25.64
CA ALA A 66 -7.47 6.14 24.20
C ALA A 66 -6.01 6.07 23.74
N ALA A 67 -5.13 6.95 24.26
CA ALA A 67 -3.70 6.90 24.00
C ALA A 67 -3.03 5.65 24.61
N LEU A 68 -3.47 5.17 25.77
CA LEU A 68 -2.97 3.92 26.39
C LEU A 68 -3.53 2.67 25.70
N ILE A 69 -4.71 2.73 25.11
CA ILE A 69 -5.25 1.66 24.26
C ILE A 69 -4.54 1.66 22.90
N ALA A 70 -4.30 2.83 22.31
CA ALA A 70 -3.49 2.94 21.10
C ALA A 70 -2.04 2.47 21.33
N THR A 71 -1.39 2.83 22.46
CA THR A 71 -0.06 2.32 22.83
C THR A 71 -0.06 0.85 23.29
N ALA A 72 -1.19 0.28 23.68
CA ALA A 72 -1.30 -1.16 24.00
C ALA A 72 -1.64 -2.00 22.76
N VAL A 73 -2.31 -1.43 21.78
CA VAL A 73 -2.63 -2.06 20.47
C VAL A 73 -1.52 -1.78 19.45
N PHE A 74 -0.90 -0.59 19.49
CA PHE A 74 0.20 -0.17 18.62
C PHE A 74 1.51 0.03 19.41
N GLY A 75 1.78 -0.85 20.39
CA GLY A 75 3.00 -0.79 21.20
C GLY A 75 4.24 -0.63 20.33
N ILE A 76 5.14 0.28 20.76
CA ILE A 76 6.48 0.52 20.26
C ILE A 76 7.24 -0.82 20.11
N GLY A 77 7.04 -1.47 19.01
CA GLY A 77 7.59 -2.74 18.59
C GLY A 77 6.87 -3.09 17.33
N GLY A 78 7.48 -2.78 16.18
CA GLY A 78 6.94 -3.05 14.86
C GLY A 78 6.20 -4.38 14.85
N PHE A 79 5.06 -4.40 14.23
CA PHE A 79 4.21 -5.60 14.09
C PHE A 79 5.13 -6.76 13.73
N ARG A 80 5.35 -7.70 14.65
CA ARG A 80 6.29 -8.80 14.45
C ARG A 80 5.65 -9.84 13.54
N PHE A 81 5.64 -9.55 12.25
CA PHE A 81 5.44 -10.59 11.24
C PHE A 81 6.43 -11.72 11.53
N GLY A 82 5.93 -12.95 11.70
CA GLY A 82 6.75 -14.13 11.95
C GLY A 82 6.53 -14.82 13.29
N ARG A 83 5.77 -14.26 14.23
CA ARG A 83 5.24 -15.02 15.38
C ARG A 83 3.81 -15.45 15.06
N ARG A 84 3.67 -16.52 14.30
CA ARG A 84 2.35 -17.12 14.07
C ARG A 84 1.73 -17.57 15.39
N SER A 85 0.43 -17.31 15.52
CA SER A 85 -0.32 -17.76 16.67
C SER A 85 -0.27 -19.30 16.81
N SER A 86 -0.45 -19.79 18.03
CA SER A 86 -0.50 -21.24 18.26
C SER A 86 -1.67 -21.90 17.51
N VAL A 87 -2.70 -21.13 17.19
CA VAL A 87 -3.87 -21.59 16.42
C VAL A 87 -3.46 -21.95 15.00
N LEU A 88 -2.70 -21.11 14.29
CA LEU A 88 -2.24 -21.37 12.92
C LEU A 88 -1.31 -22.57 12.85
N LYS A 89 -0.38 -22.70 13.80
CA LYS A 89 0.57 -23.83 13.85
C LYS A 89 -0.09 -25.20 13.94
N ALA A 90 -1.29 -25.27 14.52
CA ALA A 90 -2.03 -26.52 14.65
C ALA A 90 -2.54 -27.07 13.30
N PHE A 91 -2.68 -26.19 12.29
CA PHE A 91 -3.22 -26.54 10.96
C PHE A 91 -2.15 -26.47 9.86
N ALA A 92 -0.99 -25.87 10.13
CA ALA A 92 0.07 -25.69 9.12
C ALA A 92 0.64 -27.03 8.67
N ILE A 93 0.71 -27.24 7.36
CA ILE A 93 1.34 -28.41 6.71
C ILE A 93 2.54 -28.04 5.86
N ASN A 94 2.61 -26.81 5.38
CA ASN A 94 3.75 -26.23 4.70
C ASN A 94 3.79 -24.74 5.02
N GLU A 95 4.90 -24.25 5.53
CA GLU A 95 5.05 -22.86 5.92
C GLU A 95 6.03 -22.14 5.00
N ALA A 96 5.60 -21.01 4.41
CA ALA A 96 6.48 -20.15 3.67
C ALA A 96 7.42 -19.37 4.61
N GLU A 97 8.67 -19.25 4.24
CA GLU A 97 9.67 -18.46 4.95
C GLU A 97 9.89 -17.13 4.24
N TYR A 98 9.47 -16.02 4.85
CA TYR A 98 9.71 -14.69 4.32
C TYR A 98 11.19 -14.30 4.47
N PRO A 99 11.78 -13.60 3.47
CA PRO A 99 13.12 -13.05 3.61
C PRO A 99 13.21 -12.11 4.81
N LYS A 100 14.34 -12.13 5.48
CA LYS A 100 14.61 -11.13 6.52
C LYS A 100 14.91 -9.80 5.86
N ALA A 101 14.03 -8.82 6.06
CA ALA A 101 14.27 -7.46 5.62
C ALA A 101 15.39 -6.81 6.45
N SER A 102 16.22 -6.03 5.78
CA SER A 102 17.22 -5.19 6.43
C SER A 102 16.53 -3.98 7.05
N PRO A 103 16.67 -3.75 8.37
CA PRO A 103 16.02 -2.61 9.01
C PRO A 103 16.62 -1.30 8.50
N TYR A 104 15.76 -0.29 8.32
CA TYR A 104 16.21 1.07 8.10
C TYR A 104 16.98 1.55 9.34
N PRO A 105 18.22 2.04 9.21
CA PRO A 105 19.00 2.48 10.37
C PRO A 105 18.37 3.76 10.97
N ASP A 106 18.09 3.72 12.27
CA ASP A 106 17.60 4.88 13.00
C ASP A 106 18.71 5.96 13.12
N PRO A 107 18.60 7.12 12.42
CA PRO A 107 19.63 8.15 12.43
C PRO A 107 19.92 8.69 13.83
N ALA A 108 18.92 8.67 14.72
CA ALA A 108 19.07 9.17 16.09
C ALA A 108 20.11 8.38 16.93
N LYS A 109 20.40 7.12 16.53
CA LYS A 109 21.42 6.29 17.18
C LYS A 109 22.85 6.68 16.86
N PHE A 110 23.06 7.48 15.82
CA PHE A 110 24.39 7.89 15.34
C PHE A 110 24.76 9.32 15.79
N GLY A 111 23.87 10.00 16.53
CA GLY A 111 24.05 11.38 16.95
C GLY A 111 23.95 12.36 15.78
N PHE A 112 24.55 13.56 15.96
CA PHE A 112 24.63 14.49 14.83
C PHE A 112 25.64 13.97 13.80
N LEU A 113 25.27 13.93 12.51
CA LEU A 113 26.15 13.53 11.40
C LEU A 113 27.19 14.62 11.07
N ASP A 114 27.67 15.32 12.09
CA ASP A 114 28.66 16.40 12.01
C ASP A 114 30.11 15.92 12.13
N SER A 115 30.32 14.66 12.50
CA SER A 115 31.63 14.03 12.58
C SER A 115 31.78 12.95 11.50
N LYS A 116 32.98 12.85 10.94
CA LYS A 116 33.31 11.81 9.94
C LYS A 116 33.08 10.39 10.50
N GLU A 117 33.35 10.18 11.78
CA GLU A 117 33.13 8.90 12.45
C GLU A 117 31.63 8.52 12.48
N ASN A 118 30.75 9.47 12.81
CA ASN A 118 29.29 9.22 12.83
C ASN A 118 28.75 9.00 11.40
N GLN A 119 29.26 9.74 10.40
CA GLN A 119 28.90 9.55 8.99
C GLN A 119 29.33 8.17 8.47
N GLU A 120 30.56 7.74 8.78
CA GLU A 120 31.06 6.41 8.40
C GLU A 120 30.24 5.30 9.07
N ALA A 121 29.95 5.42 10.38
CA ALA A 121 29.14 4.46 11.12
C ALA A 121 27.70 4.37 10.59
N PHE A 122 27.08 5.52 10.28
CA PHE A 122 25.75 5.55 9.67
C PHE A 122 25.76 4.93 8.27
N SER A 123 26.74 5.28 7.43
CA SER A 123 26.87 4.74 6.07
C SER A 123 27.07 3.22 6.08
N GLU A 124 27.86 2.70 7.03
CA GLU A 124 28.07 1.25 7.21
C GLU A 124 26.77 0.54 7.64
N ALA A 125 26.04 1.12 8.59
CA ALA A 125 24.74 0.59 9.04
C ALA A 125 23.67 0.63 7.94
N PHE A 126 23.74 1.61 7.03
CA PHE A 126 22.81 1.80 5.92
C PHE A 126 23.09 0.90 4.71
N ALA A 127 24.31 0.38 4.58
CA ALA A 127 24.72 -0.41 3.42
C ALA A 127 23.86 -1.67 3.16
N PRO A 128 23.45 -2.47 4.17
CA PRO A 128 22.57 -3.63 3.94
C PRO A 128 21.21 -3.24 3.40
N TRP A 129 20.60 -2.16 3.93
CA TRP A 129 19.32 -1.65 3.47
C TRP A 129 19.40 -1.17 2.01
N ARG A 130 20.45 -0.40 1.65
CA ARG A 130 20.68 0.01 0.26
C ARG A 130 20.85 -1.17 -0.70
N ALA A 131 21.56 -2.21 -0.28
CA ALA A 131 21.74 -3.41 -1.09
C ALA A 131 20.39 -4.11 -1.38
N GLU A 132 19.50 -4.13 -0.40
CA GLU A 132 18.15 -4.67 -0.54
C GLU A 132 17.28 -3.81 -1.47
N GLN A 133 17.35 -2.47 -1.35
CA GLN A 133 16.69 -1.56 -2.28
C GLN A 133 17.15 -1.80 -3.73
N LYS A 134 18.48 -1.89 -3.94
CA LYS A 134 19.03 -2.17 -5.27
C LYS A 134 18.54 -3.52 -5.82
N ASN A 135 18.40 -4.53 -4.98
CA ASN A 135 17.83 -5.82 -5.39
C ASN A 135 16.37 -5.67 -5.82
N ARG A 136 15.55 -4.93 -5.07
CA ARG A 136 14.14 -4.66 -5.42
C ARG A 136 14.02 -3.98 -6.78
N TRP A 137 14.79 -2.93 -7.03
CA TRP A 137 14.84 -2.25 -8.34
C TRP A 137 15.30 -3.17 -9.48
N SER A 138 16.26 -4.05 -9.21
CA SER A 138 16.70 -5.04 -10.20
C SER A 138 15.60 -6.04 -10.55
N GLN A 139 14.80 -6.47 -9.57
CA GLN A 139 13.64 -7.33 -9.79
C GLN A 139 12.53 -6.60 -10.54
N ALA A 140 12.27 -5.35 -10.20
CA ALA A 140 11.30 -4.51 -10.91
C ALA A 140 11.58 -4.43 -12.41
N SER A 141 12.86 -4.29 -12.80
CA SER A 141 13.26 -4.28 -14.20
C SER A 141 12.97 -5.61 -14.94
N ALA A 142 12.74 -6.70 -14.21
CA ALA A 142 12.40 -7.99 -14.79
C ALA A 142 10.87 -8.20 -14.97
N ILE A 143 10.04 -7.32 -14.38
CA ILE A 143 8.57 -7.39 -14.53
C ILE A 143 8.20 -7.02 -15.97
N GLY A 144 8.78 -5.94 -16.52
CA GLY A 144 8.52 -5.46 -17.88
C GLY A 144 7.06 -5.05 -18.09
N ASP A 145 6.71 -4.75 -19.33
CA ASP A 145 5.38 -4.26 -19.74
C ASP A 145 4.33 -5.39 -19.85
N GLY A 146 4.70 -6.63 -19.50
CA GLY A 146 3.84 -7.81 -19.69
C GLY A 146 2.56 -7.80 -18.86
N LEU A 147 2.48 -7.00 -17.80
CA LEU A 147 1.32 -6.90 -16.90
C LEU A 147 0.40 -5.70 -17.18
N ASP A 148 0.77 -4.79 -18.06
CA ASP A 148 0.00 -3.57 -18.35
C ASP A 148 -1.43 -3.90 -18.78
N GLY A 149 -1.58 -4.87 -19.67
CA GLY A 149 -2.88 -5.34 -20.13
C GLY A 149 -3.76 -5.88 -18.99
N PHE A 150 -3.17 -6.58 -18.03
CA PHE A 150 -3.89 -7.06 -16.84
C PHE A 150 -4.27 -5.89 -15.91
N TRP A 151 -3.34 -4.97 -15.64
CA TRP A 151 -3.62 -3.81 -14.80
C TRP A 151 -4.78 -2.99 -15.36
N GLN A 152 -4.72 -2.59 -16.64
CA GLN A 152 -5.74 -1.80 -17.31
C GLN A 152 -7.11 -2.47 -17.27
N GLN A 153 -7.20 -3.74 -17.68
CA GLN A 153 -8.46 -4.47 -17.74
C GLN A 153 -9.06 -4.70 -16.36
N SER A 154 -8.25 -5.09 -15.37
CA SER A 154 -8.72 -5.42 -14.03
C SER A 154 -9.15 -4.17 -13.25
N ILE A 155 -8.40 -3.06 -13.36
CA ILE A 155 -8.77 -1.78 -12.73
C ILE A 155 -10.14 -1.33 -13.24
N SER A 156 -10.33 -1.28 -14.55
CA SER A 156 -11.62 -0.93 -15.15
C SER A 156 -12.74 -1.89 -14.74
N ALA A 157 -12.50 -3.22 -14.77
CA ALA A 157 -13.52 -4.21 -14.46
C ALA A 157 -13.99 -4.17 -12.99
N PHE A 158 -13.08 -3.92 -12.04
CA PHE A 158 -13.39 -4.02 -10.62
C PHE A 158 -13.77 -2.68 -9.96
N LEU A 159 -13.36 -1.54 -10.52
CA LEU A 159 -13.73 -0.23 -9.97
C LEU A 159 -14.97 0.39 -10.59
N LYS A 160 -15.31 0.03 -11.82
CA LYS A 160 -16.48 0.56 -12.52
C LYS A 160 -17.78 0.29 -11.77
N GLY A 161 -18.70 1.28 -11.80
CA GLY A 161 -20.01 1.20 -11.18
C GLY A 161 -19.99 1.41 -9.67
N ALA A 162 -19.00 2.10 -9.15
CA ALA A 162 -18.93 2.52 -7.74
C ALA A 162 -20.08 3.48 -7.38
N ARG A 163 -20.51 4.32 -8.34
CA ARG A 163 -21.60 5.31 -8.19
C ARG A 163 -21.38 6.25 -6.99
N GLU A 164 -22.09 5.99 -5.88
CA GLU A 164 -22.04 6.81 -4.65
C GLU A 164 -21.13 6.20 -3.58
N GLU A 165 -20.72 4.93 -3.75
CA GLU A 165 -19.90 4.21 -2.77
C GLU A 165 -18.42 4.40 -3.03
N ASN A 166 -17.63 4.43 -1.97
CA ASN A 166 -16.19 4.30 -2.08
C ASN A 166 -15.82 2.89 -2.53
N ARG A 167 -14.77 2.77 -3.31
CA ARG A 167 -14.27 1.48 -3.75
C ARG A 167 -12.76 1.46 -3.78
N VAL A 168 -12.17 0.40 -3.24
CA VAL A 168 -10.72 0.18 -3.28
C VAL A 168 -10.43 -1.26 -3.70
N TYR A 169 -9.43 -1.40 -4.55
CA TYR A 169 -9.01 -2.64 -5.16
C TYR A 169 -7.48 -2.73 -5.14
N SER A 170 -6.94 -3.91 -4.88
CA SER A 170 -5.50 -4.16 -4.98
C SER A 170 -5.20 -5.06 -6.18
N PRO A 171 -4.76 -4.49 -7.31
CA PRO A 171 -4.42 -5.25 -8.52
C PRO A 171 -3.34 -6.30 -8.25
N VAL A 172 -2.26 -5.94 -7.55
CA VAL A 172 -1.17 -6.87 -7.24
C VAL A 172 -1.62 -8.04 -6.37
N ASN A 173 -2.54 -7.82 -5.44
CA ASN A 173 -3.08 -8.88 -4.60
C ASN A 173 -3.88 -9.90 -5.42
N VAL A 174 -4.74 -9.42 -6.32
CA VAL A 174 -5.51 -10.29 -7.22
C VAL A 174 -4.60 -10.99 -8.24
N TYR A 175 -3.57 -10.29 -8.76
CA TYR A 175 -2.52 -10.91 -9.58
C TYR A 175 -1.88 -12.11 -8.87
N MET A 176 -1.43 -11.94 -7.62
CA MET A 176 -0.81 -13.03 -6.84
C MET A 176 -1.77 -14.20 -6.59
N ALA A 177 -3.05 -13.90 -6.33
CA ALA A 177 -4.08 -14.95 -6.18
C ALA A 177 -4.32 -15.72 -7.48
N LEU A 178 -4.38 -15.03 -8.62
CA LEU A 178 -4.51 -15.64 -9.94
C LEU A 178 -3.27 -16.47 -10.32
N ALA A 179 -2.08 -15.97 -10.02
CA ALA A 179 -0.84 -16.71 -10.26
C ALA A 179 -0.81 -18.03 -9.47
N MET A 180 -1.24 -18.03 -8.22
CA MET A 180 -1.41 -19.25 -7.43
C MET A 180 -2.53 -20.16 -8.01
N LEU A 181 -3.61 -19.58 -8.52
CA LEU A 181 -4.69 -20.33 -9.17
C LEU A 181 -4.18 -21.07 -10.40
N ALA A 182 -3.32 -20.44 -11.22
CA ALA A 182 -2.69 -21.10 -12.37
C ALA A 182 -1.79 -22.29 -11.95
N GLU A 183 -1.12 -22.21 -10.79
CA GLU A 183 -0.30 -23.31 -10.27
C GLU A 183 -1.12 -24.54 -9.86
N ILE A 184 -2.31 -24.33 -9.27
CA ILE A 184 -3.14 -25.42 -8.76
C ILE A 184 -4.13 -25.98 -9.81
N THR A 185 -4.21 -25.36 -11.00
CA THR A 185 -5.06 -25.77 -12.13
C THR A 185 -4.25 -26.36 -13.27
N ASP A 186 -4.92 -26.98 -14.26
CA ASP A 186 -4.33 -27.48 -15.49
C ASP A 186 -5.25 -27.25 -16.70
N GLY A 187 -4.80 -27.62 -17.90
CA GLY A 187 -5.57 -27.51 -19.13
C GLY A 187 -6.12 -26.11 -19.40
N ASP A 188 -7.37 -26.03 -19.86
CA ASP A 188 -8.04 -24.76 -20.22
C ASP A 188 -8.23 -23.85 -19.00
N SER A 189 -8.46 -24.43 -17.82
CA SER A 189 -8.56 -23.65 -16.56
C SER A 189 -7.30 -22.86 -16.25
N ARG A 190 -6.12 -23.44 -16.46
CA ARG A 190 -4.83 -22.74 -16.34
C ARG A 190 -4.62 -21.76 -17.47
N GLN A 191 -4.93 -22.18 -18.70
CA GLN A 191 -4.66 -21.36 -19.89
C GLN A 191 -5.41 -20.03 -19.85
N GLN A 192 -6.68 -20.01 -19.43
CA GLN A 192 -7.46 -18.78 -19.26
C GLN A 192 -6.80 -17.81 -18.29
N VAL A 193 -6.21 -18.30 -17.21
CA VAL A 193 -5.49 -17.44 -16.24
C VAL A 193 -4.18 -16.92 -16.84
N ILE A 194 -3.42 -17.79 -17.53
CA ILE A 194 -2.16 -17.43 -18.21
C ILE A 194 -2.41 -16.35 -19.26
N ASP A 195 -3.47 -16.53 -20.08
CA ASP A 195 -3.85 -15.58 -21.13
C ASP A 195 -4.23 -14.21 -20.53
N LEU A 196 -5.00 -14.20 -19.43
CA LEU A 196 -5.35 -12.97 -18.73
C LEU A 196 -4.13 -12.24 -18.16
N LEU A 197 -3.16 -12.99 -17.62
CA LEU A 197 -1.92 -12.44 -17.04
C LEU A 197 -0.86 -12.11 -18.10
N GLY A 198 -1.12 -12.36 -19.38
CA GLY A 198 -0.25 -11.99 -20.49
C GLY A 198 1.06 -12.77 -20.60
N VAL A 199 1.18 -13.93 -19.94
CA VAL A 199 2.38 -14.78 -19.98
C VAL A 199 2.19 -15.99 -20.90
N LYS A 200 3.30 -16.64 -21.31
CA LYS A 200 3.27 -17.76 -22.27
C LYS A 200 3.22 -19.13 -21.59
N SER A 201 3.65 -19.20 -20.34
CA SER A 201 3.72 -20.47 -19.60
C SER A 201 3.69 -20.23 -18.09
N VAL A 202 3.46 -21.30 -17.33
CA VAL A 202 3.51 -21.26 -15.86
C VAL A 202 4.93 -21.01 -15.35
N GLU A 203 5.96 -21.38 -16.10
CA GLU A 203 7.37 -21.10 -15.76
C GLU A 203 7.65 -19.60 -15.85
N GLU A 204 7.23 -18.95 -16.94
CA GLU A 204 7.33 -17.48 -17.09
C GLU A 204 6.52 -16.76 -15.99
N LEU A 205 5.33 -17.28 -15.66
CA LEU A 205 4.52 -16.75 -14.56
C LEU A 205 5.24 -16.82 -13.21
N ARG A 206 5.95 -17.92 -12.91
CA ARG A 206 6.75 -18.06 -11.67
C ARG A 206 7.85 -17.01 -11.58
N GLU A 207 8.57 -16.80 -12.68
CA GLU A 207 9.63 -15.79 -12.74
C GLU A 207 9.04 -14.39 -12.52
N GLN A 208 7.96 -14.06 -13.22
CA GLN A 208 7.27 -12.77 -13.11
C GLN A 208 6.69 -12.56 -11.70
N ALA A 209 5.99 -13.54 -11.14
CA ALA A 209 5.41 -13.45 -9.79
C ALA A 209 6.49 -13.31 -8.69
N THR A 210 7.62 -14.01 -8.85
CA THR A 210 8.78 -13.86 -7.96
C THR A 210 9.35 -12.44 -8.04
N ALA A 211 9.45 -11.87 -9.25
CA ALA A 211 9.92 -10.51 -9.46
C ALA A 211 8.97 -9.49 -8.85
N VAL A 212 7.65 -9.59 -9.13
CA VAL A 212 6.61 -8.72 -8.55
C VAL A 212 6.64 -8.76 -7.02
N TRP A 213 6.67 -9.97 -6.45
CA TRP A 213 6.69 -10.14 -4.99
C TRP A 213 7.95 -9.54 -4.38
N THR A 214 9.13 -9.87 -4.92
CA THR A 214 10.43 -9.42 -4.39
C THR A 214 10.61 -7.91 -4.52
N ALA A 215 10.17 -7.33 -5.63
CA ALA A 215 10.21 -5.89 -5.85
C ALA A 215 9.35 -5.12 -4.83
N ASN A 216 8.22 -5.69 -4.41
CA ASN A 216 7.23 -5.00 -3.59
C ASN A 216 7.17 -5.47 -2.13
N TYR A 217 7.93 -6.49 -1.74
CA TYR A 217 8.06 -6.89 -0.33
C TYR A 217 8.96 -5.94 0.45
N MET A 218 8.44 -5.39 1.54
CA MET A 218 9.17 -4.49 2.44
C MET A 218 8.71 -4.67 3.88
N ASN A 219 9.66 -4.71 4.81
CA ASN A 219 9.39 -4.73 6.25
C ASN A 219 10.65 -4.26 7.00
N ASP A 220 11.01 -2.98 6.79
CA ASP A 220 12.27 -2.41 7.27
C ASP A 220 12.15 -1.70 8.63
N GLY A 221 10.94 -1.72 9.23
CA GLY A 221 10.64 -1.10 10.52
C GLY A 221 10.19 0.37 10.44
N VAL A 222 10.24 0.97 9.25
CA VAL A 222 9.68 2.30 8.94
C VAL A 222 8.54 2.12 7.94
N ASN A 223 8.81 1.39 6.86
CA ASN A 223 7.85 1.10 5.82
C ASN A 223 7.50 -0.39 5.82
N THR A 224 6.26 -0.70 5.50
CA THR A 224 5.76 -2.07 5.42
C THR A 224 4.97 -2.26 4.12
N SER A 225 5.34 -3.28 3.35
CA SER A 225 4.59 -3.76 2.20
C SER A 225 4.70 -5.29 2.20
N ILE A 226 3.67 -5.97 2.65
CA ILE A 226 3.66 -7.42 2.84
C ILE A 226 2.54 -8.04 2.04
N LEU A 227 2.93 -8.81 1.02
CA LEU A 227 2.02 -9.62 0.23
C LEU A 227 1.93 -11.00 0.87
N GLY A 228 0.85 -11.24 1.61
CA GLY A 228 0.60 -12.50 2.29
C GLY A 228 -0.26 -13.43 1.42
N SER A 229 0.12 -14.71 1.35
CA SER A 229 -0.61 -15.72 0.57
C SER A 229 -0.79 -17.01 1.36
N SER A 230 -1.93 -17.69 1.19
CA SER A 230 -2.19 -18.98 1.83
C SER A 230 -3.12 -19.88 1.02
N LEU A 231 -2.94 -21.19 1.24
CA LEU A 231 -3.82 -22.25 0.73
C LEU A 231 -4.42 -23.02 1.91
N TRP A 232 -5.74 -23.16 1.91
CA TRP A 232 -6.52 -23.85 2.93
C TRP A 232 -7.12 -25.12 2.35
N LEU A 233 -6.91 -26.27 3.00
CA LEU A 233 -7.16 -27.58 2.44
C LEU A 233 -8.04 -28.43 3.39
N ARG A 234 -8.98 -29.13 2.83
CA ARG A 234 -9.83 -30.08 3.57
C ARG A 234 -9.03 -31.31 4.00
N ASN A 235 -9.23 -31.81 5.22
CA ASN A 235 -8.37 -32.82 5.82
C ASN A 235 -8.66 -34.27 5.38
N ASP A 236 -9.81 -34.55 4.76
CA ASP A 236 -10.22 -35.86 4.25
C ASP A 236 -9.76 -36.13 2.79
N MET A 237 -8.90 -35.24 2.23
CA MET A 237 -8.45 -35.30 0.84
C MET A 237 -6.94 -35.49 0.74
N GLU A 238 -6.51 -36.12 -0.34
CA GLU A 238 -5.08 -36.22 -0.67
C GLU A 238 -4.67 -35.08 -1.61
N TYR A 239 -3.53 -34.48 -1.30
CA TYR A 239 -2.96 -33.36 -2.07
C TYR A 239 -1.53 -33.64 -2.50
N LYS A 240 -1.16 -33.15 -3.68
CA LYS A 240 0.15 -33.36 -4.29
C LYS A 240 1.17 -32.41 -3.68
N LYS A 241 2.18 -32.94 -2.97
CA LYS A 241 3.20 -32.16 -2.27
C LYS A 241 3.99 -31.19 -3.16
N PRO A 242 4.38 -31.56 -4.43
CA PRO A 242 5.20 -30.67 -5.25
C PRO A 242 4.55 -29.29 -5.48
N VAL A 243 3.22 -29.23 -5.69
CA VAL A 243 2.55 -27.93 -5.88
C VAL A 243 2.52 -27.12 -4.60
N LEU A 244 2.37 -27.74 -3.42
CA LEU A 244 2.44 -27.04 -2.13
C LEU A 244 3.82 -26.45 -1.87
N GLU A 245 4.88 -27.17 -2.26
CA GLU A 245 6.27 -26.69 -2.20
C GLU A 245 6.49 -25.52 -3.16
N THR A 246 5.97 -25.59 -4.38
CA THR A 246 6.02 -24.49 -5.36
C THR A 246 5.31 -23.24 -4.80
N LEU A 247 4.10 -23.40 -4.25
CA LEU A 247 3.37 -22.28 -3.65
C LEU A 247 4.15 -21.62 -2.49
N ALA A 248 4.79 -22.40 -1.64
CA ALA A 248 5.58 -21.85 -0.53
C ALA A 248 6.86 -21.15 -1.00
N ASN A 249 7.56 -21.70 -1.98
CA ASN A 249 8.89 -21.22 -2.39
C ASN A 249 8.82 -20.09 -3.43
N THR A 250 7.77 -20.05 -4.26
CA THR A 250 7.63 -19.06 -5.35
C THR A 250 6.69 -17.92 -4.98
N TYR A 251 5.57 -18.26 -4.31
CA TYR A 251 4.50 -17.29 -4.00
C TYR A 251 4.44 -16.93 -2.51
N TYR A 252 5.37 -17.46 -1.71
CA TYR A 252 5.41 -17.30 -0.26
C TYR A 252 4.07 -17.65 0.41
N ALA A 253 3.35 -18.63 -0.16
CA ALA A 253 2.06 -19.08 0.31
C ALA A 253 2.18 -20.23 1.30
N SER A 254 1.71 -20.03 2.52
CA SER A 254 1.62 -21.09 3.53
C SER A 254 0.39 -21.95 3.30
N SER A 255 0.50 -23.26 3.57
CA SER A 255 -0.62 -24.20 3.42
C SER A 255 -1.10 -24.73 4.77
N TYR A 256 -2.41 -24.71 4.95
CA TYR A 256 -3.10 -25.15 6.15
C TYR A 256 -4.09 -26.25 5.81
N ARG A 257 -4.27 -27.23 6.71
CA ARG A 257 -5.17 -28.37 6.49
C ARG A 257 -6.00 -28.65 7.72
N GLY A 258 -7.32 -28.74 7.55
CA GLY A 258 -8.24 -28.98 8.68
C GLY A 258 -9.65 -29.38 8.24
N GLU A 259 -10.54 -29.54 9.21
CA GLU A 259 -11.95 -29.77 8.98
C GLU A 259 -12.63 -28.48 8.55
N MET A 260 -12.96 -28.37 7.25
CA MET A 260 -13.63 -27.21 6.69
C MET A 260 -15.00 -26.99 7.35
N GLY A 261 -15.39 -25.74 7.54
CA GLY A 261 -16.63 -25.36 8.22
C GLY A 261 -16.54 -25.42 9.75
N SER A 262 -15.57 -26.11 10.33
CA SER A 262 -15.45 -26.17 11.80
C SER A 262 -15.09 -24.79 12.37
N GLU A 263 -15.58 -24.51 13.59
CA GLU A 263 -15.30 -23.27 14.32
C GLU A 263 -13.79 -23.03 14.45
N LYS A 264 -13.00 -24.06 14.75
CA LYS A 264 -11.54 -23.96 14.89
C LYS A 264 -10.83 -23.61 13.58
N MET A 265 -11.28 -24.18 12.45
CA MET A 265 -10.71 -23.89 11.13
C MET A 265 -11.06 -22.47 10.70
N ASN A 266 -12.30 -22.05 10.93
CA ASN A 266 -12.73 -20.68 10.66
C ASN A 266 -12.01 -19.65 11.54
N GLN A 267 -11.81 -19.95 12.83
CA GLN A 267 -11.00 -19.11 13.71
C GLN A 267 -9.54 -19.01 13.23
N ALA A 268 -8.95 -20.12 12.77
CA ALA A 268 -7.59 -20.10 12.21
C ALA A 268 -7.53 -19.24 10.94
N PHE A 269 -8.51 -19.35 10.04
CA PHE A 269 -8.60 -18.56 8.81
C PHE A 269 -8.73 -17.07 9.11
N GLN A 270 -9.64 -16.69 10.00
CA GLN A 270 -9.81 -15.30 10.44
C GLN A 270 -8.57 -14.75 11.15
N THR A 271 -7.92 -15.56 11.99
CA THR A 271 -6.65 -15.19 12.63
C THR A 271 -5.56 -14.92 11.60
N TRP A 272 -5.46 -15.76 10.56
CA TRP A 272 -4.51 -15.54 9.48
C TRP A 272 -4.78 -14.24 8.73
N LEU A 273 -6.02 -13.98 8.34
CA LEU A 273 -6.42 -12.74 7.67
C LEU A 273 -6.06 -11.50 8.52
N ASN A 274 -6.37 -11.52 9.81
CA ASN A 274 -6.07 -10.42 10.73
C ASN A 274 -4.56 -10.22 10.91
N GLU A 275 -3.79 -11.31 11.09
CA GLU A 275 -2.33 -11.21 11.21
C GLU A 275 -1.67 -10.69 9.92
N GLN A 276 -2.19 -11.05 8.73
CA GLN A 276 -1.60 -10.61 7.46
C GLN A 276 -2.00 -9.19 7.06
N THR A 277 -3.06 -8.65 7.62
CA THR A 277 -3.54 -7.28 7.33
C THR A 277 -3.27 -6.29 8.48
N GLY A 278 -2.51 -6.69 9.50
CA GLY A 278 -2.24 -5.84 10.65
C GLY A 278 -3.49 -5.44 11.44
N GLY A 279 -4.59 -6.21 11.32
CA GLY A 279 -5.89 -5.90 11.94
C GLY A 279 -6.72 -4.84 11.19
N LEU A 280 -6.24 -4.29 10.08
CA LEU A 280 -6.95 -3.24 9.34
C LEU A 280 -8.30 -3.68 8.77
N LEU A 281 -8.50 -4.97 8.56
CA LEU A 281 -9.71 -5.56 8.00
C LEU A 281 -10.54 -6.32 9.04
N GLU A 282 -10.36 -6.08 10.35
CA GLU A 282 -11.03 -6.84 11.42
C GLU A 282 -12.55 -6.90 11.22
N ASP A 283 -13.21 -5.77 10.90
CA ASP A 283 -14.65 -5.69 10.63
C ASP A 283 -15.10 -6.55 9.44
N TYR A 284 -14.23 -6.80 8.47
CA TYR A 284 -14.51 -7.60 7.28
C TYR A 284 -14.21 -9.09 7.49
N VAL A 285 -13.23 -9.39 8.34
CA VAL A 285 -12.74 -10.74 8.60
C VAL A 285 -13.73 -11.53 9.47
N GLU A 286 -14.44 -10.87 10.41
CA GLU A 286 -15.35 -11.53 11.34
C GLU A 286 -16.47 -12.32 10.63
N GLY A 287 -16.87 -11.90 9.42
CA GLY A 287 -17.85 -12.60 8.57
C GLY A 287 -17.28 -13.62 7.59
N GLU A 288 -15.93 -13.72 7.46
CA GLU A 288 -15.31 -14.65 6.52
C GLU A 288 -15.20 -16.06 7.11
N THR A 289 -15.81 -17.01 6.42
CA THR A 289 -15.83 -18.42 6.81
C THR A 289 -15.58 -19.34 5.62
N LEU A 290 -14.94 -20.46 5.89
CA LEU A 290 -14.85 -21.61 4.99
C LEU A 290 -16.07 -22.52 5.27
N SER A 291 -16.83 -22.89 4.25
CA SER A 291 -17.97 -23.78 4.42
C SER A 291 -17.53 -25.24 4.52
N GLU A 292 -18.41 -26.12 5.04
CA GLU A 292 -18.16 -27.57 5.11
C GLU A 292 -17.93 -28.18 3.71
N GLU A 293 -18.51 -27.59 2.66
CA GLU A 293 -18.38 -28.05 1.28
C GLU A 293 -17.07 -27.57 0.64
N THR A 294 -16.35 -26.61 1.25
CA THR A 294 -15.08 -26.11 0.73
C THR A 294 -14.05 -27.22 0.69
N ILE A 295 -13.48 -27.47 -0.49
CA ILE A 295 -12.41 -28.46 -0.70
C ILE A 295 -11.05 -27.79 -0.53
N LEU A 296 -10.87 -26.64 -1.18
CA LEU A 296 -9.72 -25.78 -1.03
C LEU A 296 -10.13 -24.30 -1.13
N ALA A 297 -9.36 -23.44 -0.49
CA ALA A 297 -9.50 -21.99 -0.63
C ALA A 297 -8.11 -21.35 -0.73
N LEU A 298 -7.97 -20.39 -1.66
CA LEU A 298 -6.83 -19.49 -1.76
C LEU A 298 -7.18 -18.19 -1.06
N ALA A 299 -6.24 -17.65 -0.30
CA ALA A 299 -6.36 -16.32 0.27
C ALA A 299 -5.07 -15.54 0.01
N SER A 300 -5.23 -14.29 -0.41
CA SER A 300 -4.15 -13.34 -0.62
C SER A 300 -4.51 -12.03 0.04
N THR A 301 -3.54 -11.39 0.66
CA THR A 301 -3.69 -10.12 1.39
C THR A 301 -2.51 -9.22 1.07
N ILE A 302 -2.71 -7.91 1.22
CA ILE A 302 -1.61 -6.95 1.27
C ILE A 302 -1.78 -6.06 2.50
N TYR A 303 -0.71 -5.93 3.27
CA TYR A 303 -0.58 -4.93 4.33
C TYR A 303 0.44 -3.88 3.88
N TYR A 304 0.02 -2.63 3.83
CA TYR A 304 0.84 -1.53 3.35
C TYR A 304 0.85 -0.38 4.34
N GLN A 305 2.03 0.15 4.61
CA GLN A 305 2.24 1.33 5.42
C GLN A 305 3.48 2.07 4.93
N ALA A 306 3.32 3.34 4.61
CA ALA A 306 4.40 4.21 4.20
C ALA A 306 4.10 5.66 4.58
N LYS A 307 5.14 6.45 4.86
CA LYS A 307 5.03 7.87 5.15
C LYS A 307 5.11 8.70 3.89
N TRP A 308 4.53 9.90 3.94
CA TRP A 308 4.84 10.91 2.94
C TRP A 308 6.32 11.32 3.05
N THR A 309 7.01 11.48 1.94
CA THR A 309 8.33 12.12 1.92
C THR A 309 8.27 13.53 2.51
N ASN A 310 7.19 14.26 2.21
CA ASN A 310 6.85 15.53 2.84
C ASN A 310 5.49 15.37 3.54
N GLU A 311 5.47 15.34 4.87
CA GLU A 311 4.24 15.24 5.64
C GLU A 311 3.40 16.53 5.53
N PHE A 312 2.09 16.42 5.63
CA PHE A 312 1.23 17.58 5.74
C PHE A 312 1.33 18.20 7.15
N PHE A 313 1.24 19.51 7.25
CA PHE A 313 1.23 20.19 8.54
C PHE A 313 -0.21 20.39 9.02
N ASP A 314 -0.60 19.72 10.09
CA ASP A 314 -1.93 19.79 10.72
C ASP A 314 -2.48 21.22 10.91
N LYS A 315 -1.58 22.18 11.21
CA LYS A 315 -1.91 23.61 11.39
C LYS A 315 -2.30 24.35 10.11
N LYS A 316 -2.08 23.74 8.94
CA LYS A 316 -2.46 24.28 7.64
C LYS A 316 -3.73 23.64 7.09
N ASN A 317 -4.28 22.65 7.80
CA ASN A 317 -5.53 22.03 7.41
C ASN A 317 -6.67 23.03 7.47
N GLU A 318 -7.64 22.88 6.59
CA GLU A 318 -8.83 23.70 6.54
C GLU A 318 -10.10 22.86 6.39
N THR A 319 -11.19 23.32 6.96
CA THR A 319 -12.50 22.71 6.73
C THR A 319 -13.08 23.22 5.42
N GLY A 320 -13.51 22.34 4.55
CA GLY A 320 -14.11 22.66 3.26
C GLY A 320 -15.28 21.73 2.91
N VAL A 321 -15.87 21.96 1.75
CA VAL A 321 -16.96 21.14 1.22
C VAL A 321 -16.39 20.15 0.22
N PHE A 322 -16.74 18.89 0.38
CA PHE A 322 -16.56 17.85 -0.63
C PHE A 322 -17.91 17.59 -1.31
N HIS A 323 -17.95 17.72 -2.63
CA HIS A 323 -19.14 17.55 -3.47
C HIS A 323 -19.36 16.08 -3.81
N SER A 324 -19.84 15.30 -2.83
CA SER A 324 -20.14 13.88 -3.00
C SER A 324 -21.38 13.69 -3.90
N PRO A 325 -21.47 12.58 -4.67
CA PRO A 325 -22.68 12.24 -5.43
C PRO A 325 -23.94 12.09 -4.56
N ALA A 326 -23.77 11.72 -3.28
CA ALA A 326 -24.86 11.63 -2.31
C ALA A 326 -25.26 12.99 -1.68
N GLY A 327 -24.53 14.06 -1.98
CA GLY A 327 -24.70 15.42 -1.44
C GLY A 327 -23.45 15.97 -0.80
N ASP A 328 -23.41 17.28 -0.60
CA ASP A 328 -22.27 17.99 -0.04
C ASP A 328 -21.92 17.53 1.38
N VAL A 329 -20.64 17.26 1.63
CA VAL A 329 -20.10 16.84 2.93
C VAL A 329 -19.04 17.81 3.39
N GLN A 330 -19.10 18.24 4.65
CA GLN A 330 -18.02 18.99 5.30
C GLN A 330 -16.92 18.02 5.71
N CYS A 331 -15.70 18.28 5.26
CA CYS A 331 -14.52 17.50 5.66
C CYS A 331 -13.30 18.38 5.89
N GLU A 332 -12.25 17.79 6.44
CA GLU A 332 -10.97 18.43 6.64
C GLU A 332 -10.05 18.15 5.46
N PHE A 333 -9.55 19.23 4.83
CA PHE A 333 -8.54 19.17 3.79
C PHE A 333 -7.16 19.41 4.37
N MET A 334 -6.23 18.52 4.12
CA MET A 334 -4.81 18.70 4.32
C MET A 334 -4.27 19.59 3.20
N TYR A 335 -3.36 20.49 3.52
CA TYR A 335 -2.80 21.44 2.55
C TYR A 335 -1.27 21.35 2.50
N GLU A 336 -0.75 21.30 1.28
CA GLU A 336 0.67 21.44 0.97
C GLU A 336 0.87 22.42 -0.18
N TYR A 337 1.91 23.24 -0.06
CA TYR A 337 2.41 24.02 -1.19
C TYR A 337 3.61 23.29 -1.77
N MET A 338 3.42 22.69 -2.94
CA MET A 338 4.47 21.99 -3.67
C MET A 338 5.20 23.01 -4.55
N ASP A 339 6.26 23.61 -4.00
CA ASP A 339 7.19 24.42 -4.76
C ASP A 339 8.23 23.53 -5.42
N LEU A 340 8.74 23.91 -6.60
CA LEU A 340 9.94 23.35 -7.28
C LEU A 340 9.97 21.82 -7.55
N GLY A 341 8.99 21.05 -7.07
CA GLY A 341 8.92 19.60 -7.25
C GLY A 341 7.56 19.10 -7.71
N GLY A 342 6.55 19.98 -7.73
CA GLY A 342 5.22 19.64 -8.21
C GLY A 342 5.22 19.49 -9.73
N THR A 343 4.76 18.35 -10.22
CA THR A 343 4.45 18.17 -11.63
C THR A 343 2.95 17.96 -11.74
N TYR A 344 2.31 18.82 -12.53
CA TYR A 344 0.91 18.67 -12.90
C TYR A 344 0.82 17.90 -14.22
N TYR A 345 -0.03 16.89 -14.24
CA TYR A 345 -0.32 16.05 -15.39
C TYR A 345 -1.77 16.26 -15.80
N TRP A 346 -2.07 16.11 -17.09
CA TRP A 346 -3.44 16.20 -17.56
C TRP A 346 -3.71 15.29 -18.75
N GLY A 347 -4.95 14.84 -18.87
CA GLY A 347 -5.53 14.19 -20.03
C GLY A 347 -6.65 15.03 -20.62
N GLU A 348 -7.46 14.43 -21.51
CA GLU A 348 -8.57 15.11 -22.15
C GLU A 348 -9.68 15.49 -21.15
N LYS A 349 -9.86 14.69 -20.07
CA LYS A 349 -10.97 14.84 -19.10
C LYS A 349 -10.50 14.83 -17.64
N PHE A 350 -9.21 14.94 -17.36
CA PHE A 350 -8.71 14.87 -15.99
C PHE A 350 -7.42 15.66 -15.78
N GLY A 351 -7.18 16.05 -14.55
CA GLY A 351 -5.88 16.45 -14.05
C GLY A 351 -5.35 15.44 -13.04
N ALA A 352 -4.03 15.35 -12.89
CA ALA A 352 -3.41 14.45 -11.93
C ALA A 352 -2.17 15.06 -11.26
N VAL A 353 -1.92 14.64 -10.02
CA VAL A 353 -0.76 15.02 -9.21
C VAL A 353 -0.22 13.78 -8.50
N GLU A 354 1.11 13.66 -8.47
CA GLU A 354 1.83 12.65 -7.71
C GLU A 354 2.28 13.20 -6.36
N LYS A 355 2.15 12.40 -5.30
CA LYS A 355 2.77 12.65 -4.00
C LYS A 355 3.62 11.47 -3.60
N ARG A 356 4.90 11.74 -3.28
CA ARG A 356 5.91 10.71 -2.99
C ARG A 356 5.79 10.16 -1.57
N LEU A 357 6.14 8.90 -1.44
CA LEU A 357 6.26 8.16 -0.19
C LEU A 357 7.74 7.83 0.08
N ASP A 358 8.15 7.75 1.34
CA ASP A 358 9.55 7.58 1.79
C ASP A 358 10.24 6.31 1.28
N ASN A 359 9.46 5.32 0.83
CA ASN A 359 9.95 4.04 0.34
C ASN A 359 10.19 4.00 -1.18
N SER A 360 10.30 5.15 -1.83
CA SER A 360 10.36 5.33 -3.29
C SER A 360 9.10 4.85 -4.03
N HIS A 361 7.99 4.66 -3.31
CA HIS A 361 6.67 4.50 -3.88
C HIS A 361 6.01 5.87 -4.06
N SER A 362 4.88 5.89 -4.73
CA SER A 362 4.11 7.12 -4.92
C SER A 362 2.61 6.88 -4.80
N MET A 363 1.89 7.94 -4.48
CA MET A 363 0.45 7.97 -4.54
C MET A 363 0.01 9.01 -5.56
N TRP A 364 -0.75 8.56 -6.53
CA TRP A 364 -1.33 9.38 -7.57
C TRP A 364 -2.76 9.76 -7.23
N PHE A 365 -3.12 11.00 -7.53
CA PHE A 365 -4.46 11.53 -7.38
C PHE A 365 -4.92 12.04 -8.74
N ILE A 366 -6.01 11.46 -9.25
CA ILE A 366 -6.56 11.75 -10.57
C ILE A 366 -7.95 12.34 -10.37
N LEU A 367 -8.08 13.63 -10.69
CA LEU A 367 -9.30 14.41 -10.50
C LEU A 367 -10.01 14.59 -11.85
N PRO A 368 -11.24 14.09 -12.00
CA PRO A 368 -12.04 14.38 -13.20
C PRO A 368 -12.28 15.87 -13.38
N ASP A 369 -12.37 16.34 -14.62
CA ASP A 369 -12.83 17.68 -14.92
C ASP A 369 -14.27 17.91 -14.42
N GLU A 370 -14.66 19.16 -14.24
CA GLU A 370 -16.03 19.49 -13.81
C GLU A 370 -17.08 18.90 -14.75
N GLY A 371 -18.02 18.16 -14.18
CA GLY A 371 -19.10 17.50 -14.92
C GLY A 371 -18.74 16.12 -15.49
N VAL A 372 -17.51 15.66 -15.33
CA VAL A 372 -17.08 14.30 -15.68
C VAL A 372 -17.16 13.42 -14.43
N SER A 373 -17.77 12.25 -14.54
CA SER A 373 -17.83 11.29 -13.44
C SER A 373 -16.60 10.37 -13.41
N VAL A 374 -16.28 9.83 -12.24
CA VAL A 374 -15.21 8.80 -12.11
C VAL A 374 -15.55 7.56 -12.96
N ASP A 375 -16.82 7.16 -13.04
CA ASP A 375 -17.24 6.03 -13.88
C ASP A 375 -17.02 6.29 -15.39
N GLU A 376 -17.08 7.55 -15.85
CA GLU A 376 -16.68 7.91 -17.21
C GLU A 376 -15.17 7.80 -17.39
N LEU A 377 -14.38 8.32 -16.45
CA LEU A 377 -12.92 8.20 -16.50
C LEU A 377 -12.45 6.75 -16.57
N LEU A 378 -13.04 5.85 -15.78
CA LEU A 378 -12.70 4.42 -15.79
C LEU A 378 -13.04 3.70 -17.11
N GLN A 379 -13.73 4.36 -18.04
CA GLN A 379 -14.02 3.85 -19.38
C GLN A 379 -13.14 4.47 -20.47
N GLU A 380 -12.40 5.53 -20.14
CA GLU A 380 -11.49 6.19 -21.07
C GLU A 380 -10.16 5.40 -21.15
N ALA A 381 -9.76 5.04 -22.37
CA ALA A 381 -8.49 4.37 -22.60
C ALA A 381 -7.31 5.22 -22.11
N GLU A 382 -7.39 6.54 -22.27
CA GLU A 382 -6.34 7.48 -21.84
C GLU A 382 -6.03 7.37 -20.34
N VAL A 383 -7.05 7.17 -19.49
CA VAL A 383 -6.86 6.99 -18.05
C VAL A 383 -6.19 5.65 -17.73
N MET A 384 -6.54 4.59 -18.45
CA MET A 384 -5.90 3.29 -18.31
C MET A 384 -4.45 3.33 -18.79
N ASP A 385 -4.18 4.02 -19.90
CA ASP A 385 -2.82 4.25 -20.40
C ASP A 385 -1.99 5.10 -19.42
N PHE A 386 -2.61 6.06 -18.73
CA PHE A 386 -1.95 6.88 -17.70
C PHE A 386 -1.43 6.03 -16.53
N PHE A 387 -2.16 4.99 -16.11
CA PHE A 387 -1.73 4.10 -15.02
C PHE A 387 -0.54 3.20 -15.37
N THR A 388 -0.27 2.98 -16.65
CA THR A 388 0.78 2.05 -17.13
C THR A 388 1.87 2.72 -17.94
N ALA A 389 1.78 4.03 -18.17
CA ALA A 389 2.75 4.75 -18.98
C ALA A 389 4.04 5.06 -18.20
N ASP A 390 5.18 4.63 -18.70
CA ASP A 390 6.51 5.02 -18.20
C ASP A 390 6.71 6.55 -18.22
N ARG A 391 6.06 7.22 -19.17
CA ARG A 391 6.14 8.66 -19.36
C ARG A 391 4.86 9.20 -19.95
N TRP A 392 4.32 10.23 -19.29
CA TRP A 392 3.17 10.98 -19.79
C TRP A 392 3.60 12.28 -20.45
N GLU A 393 3.16 12.51 -21.71
CA GLU A 393 3.59 13.66 -22.49
C GLU A 393 3.00 14.98 -21.96
N ASN A 394 1.71 14.94 -21.56
CA ASN A 394 1.00 16.10 -21.04
C ASN A 394 1.36 16.31 -19.57
N GLN A 395 2.50 16.92 -19.31
CA GLN A 395 2.98 17.24 -17.97
C GLN A 395 3.72 18.57 -17.94
N LYS A 396 3.64 19.25 -16.80
CA LYS A 396 4.35 20.50 -16.57
C LYS A 396 4.75 20.65 -15.11
N ALA A 397 6.03 20.98 -14.89
CA ALA A 397 6.47 21.40 -13.56
C ALA A 397 5.93 22.80 -13.25
N MET A 398 5.27 22.94 -12.08
CA MET A 398 4.67 24.21 -11.64
C MET A 398 4.48 24.20 -10.12
N ASN A 399 4.19 25.36 -9.55
CA ASN A 399 3.82 25.46 -8.15
C ASN A 399 2.36 24.95 -7.97
N ILE A 400 2.16 24.01 -7.04
CA ILE A 400 0.84 23.41 -6.83
C ILE A 400 0.35 23.70 -5.41
N HIS A 401 -0.79 24.36 -5.30
CA HIS A 401 -1.57 24.41 -4.06
C HIS A 401 -2.40 23.13 -3.98
N PHE A 402 -1.86 22.14 -3.26
CA PHE A 402 -2.44 20.81 -3.17
C PHE A 402 -3.33 20.66 -1.95
N TYR A 403 -4.61 20.34 -2.17
CA TYR A 403 -5.60 20.11 -1.12
C TYR A 403 -6.16 18.69 -1.22
N LEU A 404 -5.91 17.89 -0.21
CA LEU A 404 -6.31 16.49 -0.10
C LEU A 404 -7.23 16.29 1.10
N PRO A 405 -8.48 15.81 0.94
CA PRO A 405 -9.27 15.43 2.10
C PRO A 405 -8.65 14.24 2.82
N LYS A 406 -8.70 14.22 4.15
CA LYS A 406 -8.44 12.96 4.89
C LYS A 406 -9.51 11.96 4.51
N PHE A 407 -9.12 10.71 4.27
CA PHE A 407 -10.09 9.68 3.97
C PHE A 407 -9.70 8.31 4.53
N ASP A 408 -10.72 7.50 4.77
CA ASP A 408 -10.61 6.11 5.16
C ASP A 408 -11.59 5.30 4.32
N VAL A 409 -11.09 4.70 3.26
CA VAL A 409 -11.93 3.98 2.30
C VAL A 409 -11.64 2.50 2.34
N SER A 410 -12.71 1.72 2.36
CA SER A 410 -12.64 0.26 2.36
C SER A 410 -13.72 -0.32 1.47
N SER A 411 -13.44 -1.47 0.91
CA SER A 411 -14.44 -2.22 0.15
C SER A 411 -14.23 -3.72 0.25
N LYS A 412 -15.33 -4.44 0.01
CA LYS A 412 -15.35 -5.88 -0.17
C LYS A 412 -16.10 -6.19 -1.45
N MET A 413 -15.52 -7.00 -2.30
CA MET A 413 -16.11 -7.34 -3.61
C MET A 413 -15.98 -8.83 -3.92
N ASP A 414 -16.95 -9.35 -4.64
CA ASP A 414 -16.88 -10.66 -5.27
C ASP A 414 -16.29 -10.51 -6.68
N LEU A 415 -15.14 -11.11 -6.91
CA LEU A 415 -14.42 -10.98 -8.18
C LEU A 415 -14.95 -11.90 -9.29
N ARG A 416 -15.84 -12.86 -8.99
CA ARG A 416 -16.22 -13.93 -9.93
C ARG A 416 -16.77 -13.39 -11.26
N GLU A 417 -17.71 -12.46 -11.20
CA GLU A 417 -18.31 -11.90 -12.43
C GLU A 417 -17.32 -11.05 -13.23
N GLY A 418 -16.46 -10.29 -12.54
CA GLY A 418 -15.37 -9.56 -13.17
C GLY A 418 -14.38 -10.49 -13.86
N LEU A 419 -13.93 -11.55 -13.18
CA LEU A 419 -13.01 -12.54 -13.72
C LEU A 419 -13.60 -13.29 -14.93
N LYS A 420 -14.90 -13.66 -14.88
CA LYS A 420 -15.59 -14.24 -16.04
C LYS A 420 -15.61 -13.27 -17.23
N THR A 421 -15.86 -12.00 -16.99
CA THR A 421 -15.82 -10.95 -18.03
C THR A 421 -14.42 -10.82 -18.62
N LEU A 422 -13.39 -11.03 -17.81
CA LEU A 422 -11.98 -11.03 -18.23
C LEU A 422 -11.52 -12.37 -18.84
N GLY A 423 -12.41 -13.34 -19.04
CA GLY A 423 -12.14 -14.60 -19.73
C GLY A 423 -11.79 -15.79 -18.85
N VAL A 424 -11.74 -15.62 -17.52
CA VAL A 424 -11.54 -16.74 -16.58
C VAL A 424 -12.89 -17.31 -16.18
N THR A 425 -13.31 -18.41 -16.80
CA THR A 425 -14.65 -18.99 -16.66
C THR A 425 -14.64 -20.41 -16.10
N ASP A 426 -13.76 -21.27 -16.59
CA ASP A 426 -13.78 -22.72 -16.37
C ASP A 426 -13.58 -23.10 -14.91
N VAL A 427 -12.74 -22.36 -14.19
CA VAL A 427 -12.48 -22.58 -12.75
C VAL A 427 -13.73 -22.46 -11.88
N PHE A 428 -14.79 -21.80 -12.37
CA PHE A 428 -16.07 -21.62 -11.67
C PHE A 428 -17.13 -22.69 -12.03
N ASP A 429 -16.82 -23.58 -12.98
CA ASP A 429 -17.72 -24.65 -13.42
C ASP A 429 -17.12 -26.04 -13.08
N GLY A 430 -17.74 -26.78 -12.16
CA GLY A 430 -17.22 -28.09 -11.72
C GLY A 430 -17.17 -29.16 -12.83
N SER A 431 -17.82 -28.92 -13.97
CA SER A 431 -17.74 -29.82 -15.13
C SER A 431 -16.57 -29.51 -16.06
N LEU A 432 -16.01 -28.29 -16.02
CA LEU A 432 -14.93 -27.79 -16.85
C LEU A 432 -13.61 -27.63 -16.08
N ALA A 433 -13.70 -27.25 -14.81
CA ALA A 433 -12.56 -26.93 -13.97
C ALA A 433 -11.60 -28.12 -13.81
N ASP A 434 -10.32 -27.87 -14.04
CA ASP A 434 -9.25 -28.84 -13.87
C ASP A 434 -8.28 -28.42 -12.75
N PHE A 435 -8.42 -29.08 -11.58
CA PHE A 435 -7.53 -28.95 -10.43
C PHE A 435 -6.58 -30.13 -10.28
N SER A 436 -6.33 -30.87 -11.36
CA SER A 436 -5.51 -32.11 -11.33
C SER A 436 -4.08 -31.90 -10.88
N THR A 437 -3.56 -30.68 -10.93
CA THR A 437 -2.22 -30.34 -10.42
C THR A 437 -2.13 -30.47 -8.89
N VAL A 438 -3.22 -30.18 -8.16
CA VAL A 438 -3.22 -30.18 -6.70
C VAL A 438 -3.86 -31.43 -6.09
N THR A 439 -4.83 -32.06 -6.77
CA THR A 439 -5.52 -33.28 -6.29
C THR A 439 -6.08 -34.10 -7.47
N ASP A 440 -6.35 -35.38 -7.25
CA ASP A 440 -7.01 -36.24 -8.25
C ASP A 440 -8.54 -36.19 -8.17
N LEU A 441 -9.12 -35.40 -7.25
CA LEU A 441 -10.56 -35.23 -7.17
C LEU A 441 -11.11 -34.50 -8.39
N LYS A 442 -12.22 -35.00 -8.93
CA LYS A 442 -12.95 -34.41 -10.07
C LYS A 442 -14.20 -33.67 -9.57
N GLY A 443 -14.71 -32.76 -10.42
CA GLY A 443 -15.95 -32.03 -10.15
C GLY A 443 -15.80 -30.90 -9.12
N MET A 444 -14.58 -30.43 -8.89
CA MET A 444 -14.31 -29.24 -8.06
C MET A 444 -14.51 -27.97 -8.87
N CYS A 445 -14.85 -26.89 -8.19
CA CYS A 445 -14.81 -25.54 -8.77
C CYS A 445 -14.49 -24.51 -7.70
N LEU A 446 -14.05 -23.34 -8.12
CA LEU A 446 -13.83 -22.20 -7.26
C LEU A 446 -15.18 -21.57 -6.87
N SER A 447 -15.61 -21.75 -5.64
CA SER A 447 -16.92 -21.28 -5.16
C SER A 447 -16.93 -19.82 -4.69
N LYS A 448 -15.77 -19.30 -4.26
CA LYS A 448 -15.58 -17.93 -3.78
C LYS A 448 -14.35 -17.30 -4.40
N ALA A 449 -14.45 -16.01 -4.71
CA ALA A 449 -13.34 -15.17 -5.14
C ALA A 449 -13.53 -13.77 -4.51
N ASN A 450 -13.39 -13.68 -3.19
CA ASN A 450 -13.60 -12.45 -2.45
C ASN A 450 -12.31 -11.65 -2.35
N HIS A 451 -12.43 -10.34 -2.50
CA HIS A 451 -11.38 -9.37 -2.29
C HIS A 451 -11.86 -8.31 -1.30
N ALA A 452 -11.01 -7.94 -0.36
CA ALA A 452 -11.24 -6.83 0.55
C ALA A 452 -9.96 -6.01 0.66
N ALA A 453 -10.13 -4.68 0.65
CA ALA A 453 -9.03 -3.74 0.79
C ALA A 453 -9.47 -2.53 1.63
N ARG A 454 -8.53 -1.88 2.28
CA ARG A 454 -8.72 -0.62 3.00
C ARG A 454 -7.49 0.25 2.84
N VAL A 455 -7.70 1.54 2.62
CA VAL A 455 -6.67 2.57 2.52
C VAL A 455 -7.09 3.75 3.38
N THR A 456 -6.25 4.11 4.33
CA THR A 456 -6.42 5.29 5.19
C THR A 456 -5.32 6.28 4.86
N VAL A 457 -5.68 7.54 4.68
CA VAL A 457 -4.77 8.64 4.35
C VAL A 457 -4.94 9.78 5.33
N ASP A 458 -3.83 10.19 5.94
CA ASP A 458 -3.73 11.29 6.88
C ASP A 458 -2.47 12.15 6.64
N GLU A 459 -2.15 13.06 7.56
CA GLU A 459 -1.02 13.96 7.45
C GLU A 459 0.33 13.27 7.38
N GLU A 460 0.47 12.12 8.04
CA GLU A 460 1.73 11.43 8.19
C GLU A 460 2.01 10.49 7.00
N GLY A 461 0.95 9.98 6.35
CA GLY A 461 1.13 9.04 5.27
C GLY A 461 -0.09 8.20 4.94
N VAL A 462 0.19 7.02 4.43
CA VAL A 462 -0.76 5.94 4.20
C VAL A 462 -0.62 4.95 5.35
N THR A 463 -1.61 4.87 6.24
CA THR A 463 -1.62 4.07 7.49
C THR A 463 -0.38 4.36 8.37
N ALA A 464 -0.42 5.40 9.20
CA ALA A 464 0.76 6.05 9.77
C ALA A 464 1.20 5.58 11.17
N VAL A 465 2.54 5.59 11.40
CA VAL A 465 3.21 5.66 12.71
C VAL A 465 4.31 6.71 12.63
N ALA A 466 4.36 7.63 13.60
CA ALA A 466 5.16 8.85 13.55
C ALA A 466 6.68 8.66 13.55
N TYR A 467 7.35 9.34 12.60
CA TYR A 467 8.79 9.63 12.58
C TYR A 467 9.00 11.02 11.98
N THR A 468 9.92 11.82 12.51
CA THR A 468 10.19 13.19 12.03
C THR A 468 11.52 13.24 11.30
N VAL A 469 11.49 13.59 10.00
CA VAL A 469 12.67 13.99 9.20
C VAL A 469 12.67 15.50 9.08
N MET A 470 13.81 16.16 9.29
CA MET A 470 13.99 17.59 9.02
C MET A 470 14.79 17.72 7.72
N GLU A 471 14.14 18.24 6.68
CA GLU A 471 14.83 18.65 5.44
C GLU A 471 15.16 20.14 5.50
N VAL A 472 16.28 20.51 4.89
CA VAL A 472 16.72 21.90 4.70
C VAL A 472 16.72 22.19 3.21
N ASP A 473 15.73 22.97 2.75
CA ASP A 473 15.58 23.35 1.36
C ASP A 473 16.56 24.47 0.97
N GLY A 474 17.21 24.29 -0.16
CA GLY A 474 17.99 25.32 -0.84
C GLY A 474 17.11 26.15 -1.79
N ALA A 475 17.26 27.50 -1.76
CA ALA A 475 16.50 28.39 -2.64
C ALA A 475 16.80 28.13 -4.12
N ARG A 476 15.79 27.71 -4.87
CA ARG A 476 15.78 27.62 -6.34
C ARG A 476 14.95 28.77 -6.94
N PRO A 477 15.10 29.12 -8.23
CA PRO A 477 14.25 30.14 -8.85
C PRO A 477 12.80 29.71 -8.83
N SER A 478 11.89 30.56 -8.33
CA SER A 478 10.45 30.28 -8.34
C SER A 478 9.94 30.14 -9.78
N GLN A 479 9.10 29.16 -10.03
CA GLN A 479 8.30 29.11 -11.25
C GLN A 479 7.20 30.16 -11.16
N GLU A 480 6.88 30.82 -12.28
CA GLU A 480 5.86 31.89 -12.29
C GLU A 480 4.43 31.34 -12.38
N GLU A 481 4.27 30.05 -12.75
CA GLU A 481 2.94 29.45 -12.94
C GLU A 481 2.51 28.65 -11.72
N GLU A 482 1.31 28.92 -11.26
CA GLU A 482 0.69 28.28 -10.10
C GLU A 482 -0.65 27.64 -10.49
N ILE A 483 -1.00 26.53 -9.84
CA ILE A 483 -2.29 25.88 -9.98
C ILE A 483 -2.83 25.48 -8.60
N GLU A 484 -4.14 25.62 -8.40
CA GLU A 484 -4.85 25.00 -7.29
C GLU A 484 -5.35 23.61 -7.74
N PHE A 485 -4.89 22.56 -7.07
CA PHE A 485 -5.34 21.20 -7.26
C PHE A 485 -6.07 20.75 -6.01
N ARG A 486 -7.39 20.87 -6.02
CA ARG A 486 -8.26 20.61 -4.87
C ARG A 486 -9.13 19.39 -5.16
N LEU A 487 -8.96 18.36 -4.36
CA LEU A 487 -9.73 17.11 -4.45
C LEU A 487 -11.06 17.26 -3.69
N ASP A 488 -11.90 18.20 -4.15
CA ASP A 488 -13.17 18.58 -3.52
C ASP A 488 -14.40 17.85 -4.08
N ARG A 489 -14.20 16.89 -4.97
CA ARG A 489 -15.21 16.06 -5.62
C ARG A 489 -14.67 14.67 -5.87
N PRO A 490 -15.50 13.68 -6.30
CA PRO A 490 -15.03 12.32 -6.53
C PRO A 490 -13.76 12.23 -7.36
N PHE A 491 -12.81 11.42 -6.90
CA PHE A 491 -11.52 11.26 -7.55
C PHE A 491 -11.04 9.80 -7.51
N LEU A 492 -10.08 9.49 -8.39
CA LEU A 492 -9.32 8.24 -8.35
C LEU A 492 -8.01 8.46 -7.59
N PHE A 493 -7.55 7.42 -6.92
CA PHE A 493 -6.17 7.35 -6.43
C PHE A 493 -5.52 6.03 -6.82
N ALA A 494 -4.19 6.03 -6.93
CA ALA A 494 -3.39 4.82 -7.09
C ALA A 494 -2.15 4.89 -6.21
N ILE A 495 -1.84 3.81 -5.48
CA ILE A 495 -0.57 3.63 -4.78
C ILE A 495 0.28 2.74 -5.67
N MET A 496 1.36 3.31 -6.19
CA MET A 496 2.29 2.64 -7.10
C MET A 496 3.51 2.16 -6.33
N GLY A 497 3.81 0.89 -6.47
CA GLY A 497 4.97 0.24 -5.89
C GLY A 497 6.19 0.27 -6.80
N THR A 498 7.22 -0.49 -6.42
CA THR A 498 8.45 -0.61 -7.21
C THR A 498 8.17 -1.30 -8.55
N GLY A 499 8.62 -0.70 -9.66
CA GLY A 499 8.37 -1.20 -11.02
C GLY A 499 6.99 -0.86 -11.54
N ASP A 500 6.43 0.28 -11.07
CA ASP A 500 5.13 0.80 -11.47
C ASP A 500 3.97 -0.18 -11.28
N VAL A 501 4.14 -1.09 -10.30
CA VAL A 501 3.11 -2.08 -9.94
C VAL A 501 2.02 -1.39 -9.11
N PRO A 502 0.74 -1.40 -9.55
CA PRO A 502 -0.34 -0.82 -8.78
C PRO A 502 -0.66 -1.71 -7.56
N LEU A 503 -0.26 -1.23 -6.37
CA LEU A 503 -0.53 -1.89 -5.10
C LEU A 503 -1.99 -1.73 -4.69
N PHE A 504 -2.52 -0.52 -4.83
CA PHE A 504 -3.92 -0.19 -4.62
C PHE A 504 -4.39 0.83 -5.65
N VAL A 505 -5.61 0.69 -6.09
CA VAL A 505 -6.34 1.70 -6.87
C VAL A 505 -7.73 1.85 -6.27
N GLY A 506 -8.22 3.08 -6.18
CA GLY A 506 -9.51 3.31 -5.56
C GLY A 506 -10.25 4.54 -6.05
N VAL A 507 -11.53 4.57 -5.72
CA VAL A 507 -12.48 5.66 -5.94
C VAL A 507 -12.87 6.22 -4.58
N VAL A 508 -12.68 7.51 -4.39
CA VAL A 508 -13.20 8.27 -3.25
C VAL A 508 -14.40 9.06 -3.73
N ASN A 509 -15.59 8.57 -3.41
CA ASN A 509 -16.85 9.29 -3.64
C ASN A 509 -17.29 10.08 -2.42
N GLN A 510 -16.76 9.70 -1.24
CA GLN A 510 -17.00 10.40 0.02
C GLN A 510 -15.78 10.15 0.92
N PRO A 511 -15.07 11.18 1.38
CA PRO A 511 -13.90 11.06 2.25
C PRO A 511 -14.25 10.68 3.69
#